data_82b54059edb5bf87328c92383dcdbcfa
#
_entry.id   82b54059edb5bf87328c92383dcdbcfa
#
_cell.length_a   1.000
_cell.length_b   1.000
_cell.length_c   1.000
_cell.angle_alpha   90.00
_cell.angle_beta   90.00
_cell.angle_gamma   90.00
#
_symmetry.space_group_name_H-M   'P 1'
#
loop_
_entity.id
_entity.type
_entity.pdbx_description
1 polymer ?
#
loop_
_entity_poly.entity_id
_entity_poly.type
_entity_poly.pdbx_seq_one_letter_code
_entity_poly.pdbx_strand_id
1 'polypeptide(L)'
;MLGGLSDGIYPSDAATVRQVGYVKGRVEQLARDTNVRIGMEAKKSRDYTDARTTVGVNSDGTLTRTEGTSKNIAVNDGLVALSGRTDRIDAAMGSINNHVMLNTRAVRNNTNAIASHSQQLQEHKARLNIQQRQIRENHEEMKRAAAQNAALAGLFQPYSVGKFNATAAMGGFRDKQAVAVGVGYRFNEKTAAKAGVATSNGDTSYNVGVNFEF
;
A
#
# COMPACT_ATOMS: atom_id res chain seq x y z
N MET A 1 47.47 90.11 48.44
CA MET A 1 46.33 89.87 47.57
C MET A 1 46.03 91.16 46.83
N LEU A 2 46.22 91.23 45.44
CA LEU A 2 45.86 92.41 44.69
C LEU A 2 44.31 92.48 44.61
N GLY A 3 43.76 93.47 45.32
CA GLY A 3 42.29 93.69 45.30
C GLY A 3 41.99 94.93 44.45
N GLY A 4 40.77 95.01 43.89
CA GLY A 4 40.27 96.12 43.10
C GLY A 4 40.67 96.21 41.64
N LEU A 5 41.09 95.05 41.02
CA LEU A 5 41.35 94.99 39.57
C LEU A 5 40.05 95.05 38.81
N SER A 6 40.00 95.88 37.76
CA SER A 6 38.92 95.87 36.77
C SER A 6 39.17 94.69 35.79
N ASP A 7 38.12 94.27 35.10
CA ASP A 7 38.23 93.21 34.13
C ASP A 7 39.20 93.57 32.98
N GLY A 8 40.12 92.69 32.67
CA GLY A 8 41.08 92.87 31.56
C GLY A 8 40.32 92.96 30.24
N ILE A 9 40.77 93.98 29.42
CA ILE A 9 40.19 94.24 28.08
C ILE A 9 41.12 93.80 26.96
N TYR A 10 42.46 93.92 27.20
CA TYR A 10 43.47 93.58 26.24
C TYR A 10 44.09 92.17 26.49
N PRO A 11 44.63 91.54 25.52
CA PRO A 11 45.27 90.24 25.63
C PRO A 11 46.38 90.15 26.70
N SER A 12 47.02 91.27 27.04
CA SER A 12 48.12 91.43 28.03
C SER A 12 47.58 91.64 29.46
N ASP A 13 46.31 91.94 29.64
CA ASP A 13 45.77 92.26 30.93
C ASP A 13 45.61 91.02 31.83
N ALA A 14 45.79 91.19 33.10
CA ALA A 14 45.50 90.09 34.06
C ALA A 14 44.01 89.84 34.17
N ALA A 15 43.61 88.60 34.04
CA ALA A 15 42.19 88.19 34.17
C ALA A 15 41.76 88.31 35.65
N THR A 16 40.57 88.83 35.85
CA THR A 16 39.92 88.83 37.18
C THR A 16 39.39 87.49 37.53
N VAL A 17 39.22 87.21 38.89
CA VAL A 17 38.55 85.99 39.39
C VAL A 17 37.15 85.85 38.80
N ARG A 18 36.44 86.97 38.55
CA ARG A 18 35.14 86.97 37.89
C ARG A 18 35.20 86.49 36.44
N GLN A 19 36.16 86.91 35.63
CA GLN A 19 36.33 86.44 34.25
C GLN A 19 36.74 84.98 34.17
N VAL A 20 37.64 84.57 35.10
CA VAL A 20 37.97 83.11 35.22
C VAL A 20 36.77 82.28 35.67
N GLY A 21 35.99 82.77 36.63
CA GLY A 21 34.77 82.13 37.05
C GLY A 21 33.70 81.97 35.93
N TYR A 22 33.58 83.06 35.09
CA TYR A 22 32.68 82.97 33.93
C TYR A 22 33.14 81.93 32.89
N VAL A 23 34.43 81.91 32.57
CA VAL A 23 34.99 80.92 31.66
C VAL A 23 34.87 79.54 32.20
N LYS A 24 35.12 79.30 33.50
CA LYS A 24 34.88 78.02 34.19
C LYS A 24 33.42 77.58 34.05
N GLY A 25 32.47 78.49 34.34
CA GLY A 25 31.03 78.14 34.15
C GLY A 25 30.67 77.79 32.74
N ARG A 26 31.24 78.50 31.74
CA ARG A 26 31.04 78.18 30.33
C ARG A 26 31.63 76.82 29.95
N VAL A 27 32.81 76.47 30.43
CA VAL A 27 33.45 75.18 30.20
C VAL A 27 32.64 74.06 30.84
N GLU A 28 32.18 74.26 32.10
CA GLU A 28 31.33 73.27 32.74
C GLU A 28 30.00 73.08 32.00
N GLN A 29 29.36 74.14 31.47
CA GLN A 29 28.15 74.06 30.69
C GLN A 29 28.43 73.31 29.36
N LEU A 30 29.50 73.68 28.65
CA LEU A 30 29.91 73.00 27.42
C LEU A 30 30.19 71.50 27.66
N ALA A 31 30.83 71.16 28.79
CA ALA A 31 31.08 69.77 29.15
C ALA A 31 29.76 69.01 29.34
N ARG A 32 28.77 69.64 30.07
CA ARG A 32 27.44 69.04 30.25
C ARG A 32 26.72 68.84 28.91
N ASP A 33 26.69 69.87 28.05
CA ASP A 33 26.03 69.82 26.74
C ASP A 33 26.70 68.81 25.81
N THR A 34 27.99 68.68 25.85
CA THR A 34 28.80 67.72 25.09
C THR A 34 28.47 66.29 25.58
N ASN A 35 28.40 66.04 26.90
CA ASN A 35 28.07 64.74 27.45
C ASN A 35 26.64 64.30 27.06
N VAL A 36 25.68 65.25 27.09
CA VAL A 36 24.31 64.98 26.64
C VAL A 36 24.29 64.58 25.14
N ARG A 37 25.00 65.32 24.30
CA ARG A 37 25.14 65.03 22.85
C ARG A 37 25.77 63.65 22.60
N ILE A 38 26.86 63.35 23.30
CA ILE A 38 27.54 62.05 23.18
C ILE A 38 26.55 60.93 23.60
N GLY A 39 25.78 61.11 24.66
CA GLY A 39 24.77 60.13 25.11
C GLY A 39 23.68 59.94 24.06
N MET A 40 23.19 61.02 23.43
CA MET A 40 22.17 60.93 22.37
C MET A 40 22.71 60.22 21.12
N GLU A 41 23.90 60.54 20.69
CA GLU A 41 24.50 59.90 19.52
C GLU A 41 24.84 58.41 19.80
N ALA A 42 25.33 58.10 20.97
CA ALA A 42 25.55 56.71 21.40
C ALA A 42 24.26 55.90 21.41
N LYS A 43 23.14 56.51 21.85
CA LYS A 43 21.82 55.87 21.80
C LYS A 43 21.37 55.64 20.35
N LYS A 44 21.42 56.65 19.50
CA LYS A 44 21.07 56.52 18.08
C LYS A 44 21.90 55.46 17.38
N SER A 45 23.21 55.39 17.65
CA SER A 45 24.08 54.35 17.07
C SER A 45 23.70 52.95 17.50
N ARG A 46 23.34 52.77 18.80
CA ARG A 46 22.83 51.48 19.29
C ARG A 46 21.49 51.11 18.63
N ASP A 47 20.52 52.03 18.66
CA ASP A 47 19.20 51.80 18.05
C ASP A 47 19.34 51.43 16.54
N TYR A 48 20.23 52.10 15.80
CA TYR A 48 20.51 51.78 14.41
C TYR A 48 21.13 50.40 14.23
N THR A 49 22.06 50.01 15.09
CA THR A 49 22.73 48.72 15.06
C THR A 49 21.73 47.59 15.40
N ASP A 50 20.95 47.77 16.48
CA ASP A 50 19.97 46.79 16.96
C ASP A 50 18.91 46.54 15.88
N ALA A 51 18.43 47.60 15.22
CA ALA A 51 17.43 47.44 14.13
C ALA A 51 17.96 46.65 12.92
N ARG A 52 19.29 46.48 12.74
CA ARG A 52 19.93 45.77 11.64
C ARG A 52 20.56 44.44 12.04
N THR A 53 20.81 44.21 13.29
CA THR A 53 21.49 43.01 13.79
C THR A 53 20.57 42.08 14.60
N THR A 54 19.30 42.46 14.74
CA THR A 54 18.29 41.59 15.40
C THR A 54 17.12 41.31 14.48
N VAL A 55 16.49 40.19 14.71
CA VAL A 55 15.24 39.78 14.06
C VAL A 55 14.19 39.46 15.13
N GLY A 56 12.95 39.73 14.82
CA GLY A 56 11.82 39.35 15.64
C GLY A 56 11.47 37.87 15.51
N VAL A 57 10.87 37.33 16.57
CA VAL A 57 10.37 35.97 16.58
C VAL A 57 8.88 36.01 16.84
N ASN A 58 8.07 35.43 15.97
CA ASN A 58 6.63 35.25 16.11
C ASN A 58 6.31 34.14 17.14
N SER A 59 5.06 34.07 17.60
CA SER A 59 4.59 33.05 18.53
C SER A 59 4.72 31.61 17.95
N ASP A 60 4.72 31.45 16.64
CA ASP A 60 4.93 30.17 15.95
C ASP A 60 6.40 29.83 15.70
N GLY A 61 7.33 30.69 16.16
CA GLY A 61 8.78 30.53 15.98
C GLY A 61 9.30 30.96 14.62
N THR A 62 8.48 31.58 13.78
CA THR A 62 8.96 32.16 12.50
C THR A 62 9.68 33.48 12.74
N LEU A 63 10.67 33.76 11.88
CA LEU A 63 11.44 35.01 11.93
C LEU A 63 10.70 36.12 11.19
N THR A 64 10.72 37.31 11.75
CA THR A 64 10.12 38.52 11.17
C THR A 64 10.97 39.75 11.47
N ARG A 65 10.49 40.94 11.11
CA ARG A 65 11.11 42.19 11.52
C ARG A 65 10.89 42.41 13.02
N THR A 66 11.78 43.17 13.65
CA THR A 66 11.74 43.47 15.10
C THR A 66 10.55 44.31 15.55
N GLU A 67 9.92 45.04 14.63
CA GLU A 67 8.76 45.89 14.90
C GLU A 67 7.55 45.07 15.28
N GLY A 68 6.95 45.34 16.46
CA GLY A 68 5.73 44.68 16.92
C GLY A 68 5.91 43.28 17.50
N THR A 69 7.13 42.77 17.62
CA THR A 69 7.40 41.45 18.19
C THR A 69 7.70 41.51 19.69
N SER A 70 7.24 40.53 20.46
CA SER A 70 7.51 40.39 21.87
C SER A 70 8.90 39.84 22.20
N LYS A 71 9.57 39.23 21.22
CA LYS A 71 10.88 38.62 21.36
C LYS A 71 11.78 38.95 20.17
N ASN A 72 12.97 39.45 20.44
CA ASN A 72 14.00 39.68 19.44
C ASN A 72 15.23 38.80 19.73
N ILE A 73 15.87 38.33 18.71
CA ILE A 73 17.11 37.54 18.77
C ILE A 73 18.14 38.13 17.82
N ALA A 74 19.41 37.84 18.03
CA ALA A 74 20.47 38.24 17.09
C ALA A 74 20.26 37.55 15.74
N VAL A 75 20.57 38.23 14.64
CA VAL A 75 20.49 37.67 13.27
C VAL A 75 21.26 36.37 13.17
N ASN A 76 22.44 36.27 13.79
CA ASN A 76 23.24 35.03 13.77
C ASN A 76 22.50 33.86 14.44
N ASP A 77 21.84 34.09 15.60
CA ASP A 77 21.06 33.06 16.29
C ASP A 77 19.86 32.65 15.45
N GLY A 78 19.23 33.62 14.77
CA GLY A 78 18.15 33.36 13.84
C GLY A 78 18.59 32.50 12.64
N LEU A 79 19.77 32.78 12.09
CA LEU A 79 20.35 31.99 10.98
C LEU A 79 20.68 30.55 11.42
N VAL A 80 21.28 30.38 12.61
CA VAL A 80 21.55 29.05 13.17
C VAL A 80 20.26 28.26 13.39
N ALA A 81 19.22 28.90 13.96
CA ALA A 81 17.92 28.27 14.14
C ALA A 81 17.27 27.86 12.79
N LEU A 82 17.38 28.73 11.77
CA LEU A 82 16.89 28.45 10.42
C LEU A 82 17.65 27.29 9.78
N SER A 83 18.99 27.28 9.87
CA SER A 83 19.83 26.16 9.38
C SER A 83 19.40 24.84 10.03
N GLY A 84 19.25 24.80 11.36
CA GLY A 84 18.81 23.60 12.05
C GLY A 84 17.37 23.14 11.69
N ARG A 85 16.50 24.07 11.25
CA ARG A 85 15.19 23.71 10.69
C ARG A 85 15.33 23.08 9.29
N THR A 86 16.19 23.66 8.46
CA THR A 86 16.49 23.12 7.12
C THR A 86 17.08 21.73 7.21
N ASP A 87 18.03 21.49 8.10
CA ASP A 87 18.63 20.16 8.31
C ASP A 87 17.57 19.13 8.71
N ARG A 88 16.60 19.51 9.56
CA ARG A 88 15.48 18.61 9.93
C ARG A 88 14.53 18.35 8.76
N ILE A 89 14.27 19.35 7.93
CA ILE A 89 13.46 19.20 6.71
C ILE A 89 14.16 18.25 5.74
N ASP A 90 15.45 18.41 5.53
CA ASP A 90 16.24 17.55 4.65
C ASP A 90 16.28 16.10 5.14
N ALA A 91 16.44 15.90 6.45
CA ALA A 91 16.37 14.58 7.04
C ALA A 91 14.97 13.93 6.88
N ALA A 92 13.90 14.71 7.10
CA ALA A 92 12.53 14.23 6.88
C ALA A 92 12.26 13.91 5.41
N MET A 93 12.75 14.74 4.49
CA MET A 93 12.64 14.51 3.05
C MET A 93 13.39 13.24 2.62
N GLY A 94 14.58 13.00 3.19
CA GLY A 94 15.33 11.75 2.98
C GLY A 94 14.53 10.53 3.43
N SER A 95 13.88 10.60 4.60
CA SER A 95 13.01 9.55 5.10
C SER A 95 11.80 9.31 4.18
N ILE A 96 11.12 10.38 3.76
CA ILE A 96 9.99 10.30 2.81
C ILE A 96 10.42 9.65 1.50
N ASN A 97 11.56 10.04 0.94
CA ASN A 97 12.09 9.44 -0.30
C ASN A 97 12.33 7.93 -0.15
N ASN A 98 12.86 7.50 1.00
CA ASN A 98 13.04 6.08 1.28
C ASN A 98 11.69 5.34 1.34
N HIS A 99 10.68 5.90 2.02
CA HIS A 99 9.33 5.31 2.06
C HIS A 99 8.68 5.24 0.68
N VAL A 100 8.81 6.30 -0.13
CA VAL A 100 8.30 6.32 -1.52
C VAL A 100 8.97 5.22 -2.35
N MET A 101 10.29 5.03 -2.21
CA MET A 101 11.02 3.99 -2.93
C MET A 101 10.59 2.58 -2.51
N LEU A 102 10.39 2.33 -1.20
CA LEU A 102 9.89 1.06 -0.68
C LEU A 102 8.46 0.78 -1.17
N ASN A 103 7.57 1.78 -1.09
CA ASN A 103 6.21 1.67 -1.57
C ASN A 103 6.15 1.41 -3.09
N THR A 104 6.99 2.08 -3.87
CA THR A 104 7.09 1.85 -5.33
C THR A 104 7.50 0.40 -5.63
N ARG A 105 8.46 -0.14 -4.87
CA ARG A 105 8.87 -1.55 -5.00
C ARG A 105 7.74 -2.51 -4.62
N ALA A 106 7.04 -2.25 -3.52
CA ALA A 106 5.90 -3.05 -3.07
C ALA A 106 4.76 -3.05 -4.11
N VAL A 107 4.42 -1.88 -4.65
CA VAL A 107 3.41 -1.74 -5.72
C VAL A 107 3.80 -2.56 -6.95
N ARG A 108 5.07 -2.50 -7.39
CA ARG A 108 5.56 -3.31 -8.52
C ARG A 108 5.43 -4.81 -8.25
N ASN A 109 5.83 -5.26 -7.06
CA ASN A 109 5.71 -6.66 -6.67
C ASN A 109 4.24 -7.12 -6.65
N ASN A 110 3.34 -6.29 -6.11
CA ASN A 110 1.91 -6.57 -6.09
C ASN A 110 1.33 -6.63 -7.50
N THR A 111 1.75 -5.73 -8.39
CA THR A 111 1.33 -5.74 -9.81
C THR A 111 1.74 -7.04 -10.50
N ASN A 112 2.97 -7.50 -10.30
CA ASN A 112 3.45 -8.76 -10.86
C ASN A 112 2.69 -9.97 -10.28
N ALA A 113 2.42 -9.97 -8.97
CA ALA A 113 1.64 -11.02 -8.33
C ALA A 113 0.19 -11.08 -8.87
N ILE A 114 -0.46 -9.93 -9.05
CA ILE A 114 -1.80 -9.82 -9.64
C ILE A 114 -1.80 -10.36 -11.08
N ALA A 115 -0.81 -10.02 -11.89
CA ALA A 115 -0.68 -10.54 -13.24
C ALA A 115 -0.54 -12.08 -13.25
N SER A 116 0.31 -12.63 -12.39
CA SER A 116 0.48 -14.08 -12.22
C SER A 116 -0.83 -14.76 -11.76
N HIS A 117 -1.50 -14.20 -10.76
CA HIS A 117 -2.79 -14.73 -10.30
C HIS A 117 -3.87 -14.68 -11.39
N SER A 118 -3.89 -13.62 -12.20
CA SER A 118 -4.83 -13.51 -13.32
C SER A 118 -4.62 -14.62 -14.35
N GLN A 119 -3.36 -14.94 -14.66
CA GLN A 119 -3.03 -16.07 -15.54
C GLN A 119 -3.48 -17.42 -14.94
N GLN A 120 -3.17 -17.67 -13.67
CA GLN A 120 -3.59 -18.88 -12.96
C GLN A 120 -5.12 -19.04 -12.94
N LEU A 121 -5.85 -17.94 -12.73
CA LEU A 121 -7.32 -17.96 -12.76
C LEU A 121 -7.86 -18.33 -14.15
N GLN A 122 -7.23 -17.87 -15.25
CA GLN A 122 -7.59 -18.26 -16.62
C GLN A 122 -7.34 -19.75 -16.83
N GLU A 123 -6.19 -20.27 -16.40
CA GLU A 123 -5.86 -21.69 -16.50
C GLU A 123 -6.84 -22.54 -15.68
N HIS A 124 -7.16 -22.15 -14.45
CA HIS A 124 -8.14 -22.83 -13.61
C HIS A 124 -9.53 -22.84 -14.26
N LYS A 125 -9.97 -21.72 -14.85
CA LYS A 125 -11.24 -21.65 -15.58
C LYS A 125 -11.27 -22.60 -16.77
N ALA A 126 -10.20 -22.68 -17.52
CA ALA A 126 -10.08 -23.62 -18.65
C ALA A 126 -10.17 -25.09 -18.15
N ARG A 127 -9.43 -25.43 -17.09
CA ARG A 127 -9.47 -26.78 -16.49
C ARG A 127 -10.86 -27.14 -15.93
N LEU A 128 -11.52 -26.21 -15.26
CA LEU A 128 -12.88 -26.40 -14.77
C LEU A 128 -13.87 -26.68 -15.92
N ASN A 129 -13.76 -25.97 -17.02
CA ASN A 129 -14.61 -26.22 -18.20
C ASN A 129 -14.39 -27.63 -18.80
N ILE A 130 -13.13 -28.09 -18.85
CA ILE A 130 -12.79 -29.45 -19.27
C ILE A 130 -13.38 -30.47 -18.30
N GLN A 131 -13.20 -30.28 -17.00
CA GLN A 131 -13.76 -31.17 -15.97
C GLN A 131 -15.29 -31.24 -16.02
N GLN A 132 -15.97 -30.12 -16.21
CA GLN A 132 -17.43 -30.09 -16.35
C GLN A 132 -17.90 -30.89 -17.59
N ARG A 133 -17.14 -30.82 -18.68
CA ARG A 133 -17.45 -31.64 -19.86
C ARG A 133 -17.25 -33.12 -19.57
N GLN A 134 -16.13 -33.51 -18.96
CA GLN A 134 -15.86 -34.90 -18.57
C GLN A 134 -16.90 -35.45 -17.60
N ILE A 135 -17.31 -34.65 -16.62
CA ILE A 135 -18.38 -35.04 -15.68
C ILE A 135 -19.69 -35.32 -16.42
N ARG A 136 -20.06 -34.48 -17.40
CA ARG A 136 -21.27 -34.72 -18.21
C ARG A 136 -21.12 -35.97 -19.06
N GLU A 137 -19.99 -36.15 -19.72
CA GLU A 137 -19.70 -37.34 -20.55
C GLU A 137 -19.77 -38.62 -19.69
N ASN A 138 -19.10 -38.65 -18.54
CA ASN A 138 -19.13 -39.77 -17.61
C ASN A 138 -20.56 -40.02 -17.09
N HIS A 139 -21.33 -38.96 -16.83
CA HIS A 139 -22.71 -39.12 -16.39
C HIS A 139 -23.60 -39.76 -17.47
N GLU A 140 -23.44 -39.38 -18.72
CA GLU A 140 -24.14 -39.95 -19.85
C GLU A 140 -23.73 -41.42 -20.08
N GLU A 141 -22.43 -41.71 -19.97
CA GLU A 141 -21.91 -43.08 -20.06
C GLU A 141 -22.46 -43.98 -18.92
N MET A 142 -22.49 -43.49 -17.70
CA MET A 142 -23.09 -44.20 -16.58
C MET A 142 -24.59 -44.51 -16.80
N LYS A 143 -25.36 -43.58 -17.37
CA LYS A 143 -26.76 -43.84 -17.72
C LYS A 143 -26.90 -44.93 -18.80
N ARG A 144 -26.02 -44.90 -19.84
CA ARG A 144 -26.02 -45.93 -20.88
C ARG A 144 -25.65 -47.29 -20.31
N ALA A 145 -24.63 -47.37 -19.47
CA ALA A 145 -24.21 -48.59 -18.80
C ALA A 145 -25.33 -49.16 -17.88
N ALA A 146 -26.02 -48.29 -17.16
CA ALA A 146 -27.16 -48.72 -16.34
C ALA A 146 -28.32 -49.27 -17.19
N ALA A 147 -28.63 -48.64 -18.32
CA ALA A 147 -29.65 -49.14 -19.26
C ALA A 147 -29.24 -50.48 -19.87
N GLN A 148 -27.96 -50.66 -20.26
CA GLN A 148 -27.44 -51.94 -20.77
C GLN A 148 -27.51 -53.05 -19.72
N ASN A 149 -27.15 -52.73 -18.47
CA ASN A 149 -27.26 -53.69 -17.37
C ASN A 149 -28.74 -54.13 -17.12
N ALA A 150 -29.67 -53.19 -17.21
CA ALA A 150 -31.10 -53.49 -17.10
C ALA A 150 -31.55 -54.38 -18.29
N ALA A 151 -31.08 -54.15 -19.50
CA ALA A 151 -31.36 -54.99 -20.67
C ALA A 151 -30.76 -56.39 -20.52
N LEU A 152 -29.48 -56.49 -20.09
CA LEU A 152 -28.82 -57.79 -19.86
C LEU A 152 -29.51 -58.62 -18.76
N ALA A 153 -30.00 -57.96 -17.72
CA ALA A 153 -30.75 -58.60 -16.64
C ALA A 153 -32.11 -59.17 -17.12
N GLY A 154 -32.67 -58.54 -18.15
CA GLY A 154 -33.92 -59.00 -18.77
C GLY A 154 -33.80 -60.27 -19.67
N LEU A 155 -32.58 -60.76 -19.96
CA LEU A 155 -32.37 -61.96 -20.75
C LEU A 155 -32.76 -63.21 -19.97
N PHE A 156 -33.64 -64.05 -20.56
CA PHE A 156 -34.11 -65.25 -19.92
C PHE A 156 -33.04 -66.34 -19.81
N GLN A 157 -33.20 -67.23 -18.83
CA GLN A 157 -32.38 -68.42 -18.64
C GLN A 157 -32.89 -69.54 -19.57
N PRO A 158 -32.02 -70.44 -20.04
CA PRO A 158 -32.45 -71.60 -20.82
C PRO A 158 -33.19 -72.58 -19.94
N TYR A 159 -34.45 -72.94 -20.31
CA TYR A 159 -35.33 -73.82 -19.56
C TYR A 159 -35.18 -75.28 -19.96
N SER A 160 -35.04 -75.58 -21.25
CA SER A 160 -35.09 -76.97 -21.73
C SER A 160 -33.68 -77.56 -21.84
N VAL A 161 -33.50 -78.74 -21.24
CA VAL A 161 -32.22 -79.48 -21.35
C VAL A 161 -31.95 -79.89 -22.79
N GLY A 162 -30.71 -79.74 -23.23
CA GLY A 162 -30.24 -80.10 -24.53
C GLY A 162 -30.65 -79.16 -25.69
N LYS A 163 -31.25 -77.96 -25.37
CA LYS A 163 -31.71 -77.00 -26.40
C LYS A 163 -31.02 -75.66 -26.24
N PHE A 164 -30.71 -75.05 -27.38
CA PHE A 164 -30.32 -73.66 -27.46
C PHE A 164 -31.54 -72.77 -27.21
N ASN A 165 -31.30 -71.71 -26.45
CA ASN A 165 -32.24 -70.64 -26.22
C ASN A 165 -31.65 -69.32 -26.69
N ALA A 166 -32.37 -68.57 -27.53
CA ALA A 166 -32.03 -67.21 -27.93
C ALA A 166 -33.03 -66.25 -27.32
N THR A 167 -32.56 -65.20 -26.69
CA THR A 167 -33.38 -64.22 -26.01
C THR A 167 -33.03 -62.80 -26.38
N ALA A 168 -33.99 -61.90 -26.37
CA ALA A 168 -33.79 -60.47 -26.51
C ALA A 168 -34.53 -59.72 -25.44
N ALA A 169 -33.96 -58.61 -24.98
CA ALA A 169 -34.58 -57.79 -23.94
C ALA A 169 -34.29 -56.32 -24.24
N MET A 170 -35.13 -55.44 -23.74
CA MET A 170 -34.92 -53.99 -23.64
C MET A 170 -34.82 -53.60 -22.20
N GLY A 171 -33.90 -52.70 -21.93
CA GLY A 171 -33.75 -52.07 -20.62
C GLY A 171 -33.65 -50.55 -20.75
N GLY A 172 -34.03 -49.87 -19.72
CA GLY A 172 -33.96 -48.41 -19.70
C GLY A 172 -33.49 -47.91 -18.34
N PHE A 173 -32.81 -46.78 -18.35
CA PHE A 173 -32.45 -46.04 -17.16
C PHE A 173 -32.52 -44.54 -17.46
N ARG A 174 -33.44 -43.86 -16.76
CA ARG A 174 -33.78 -42.44 -16.98
C ARG A 174 -34.14 -42.17 -18.46
N ASP A 175 -33.34 -41.42 -19.19
CA ASP A 175 -33.53 -41.03 -20.57
C ASP A 175 -32.79 -41.93 -21.59
N LYS A 176 -32.11 -42.99 -21.10
CA LYS A 176 -31.37 -43.95 -21.94
C LYS A 176 -32.04 -45.28 -22.03
N GLN A 177 -31.98 -45.87 -23.20
CA GLN A 177 -32.48 -47.20 -23.54
C GLN A 177 -31.37 -48.08 -24.08
N ALA A 178 -31.43 -49.35 -23.85
CA ALA A 178 -30.53 -50.35 -24.38
C ALA A 178 -31.31 -51.57 -24.86
N VAL A 179 -30.73 -52.21 -25.86
CA VAL A 179 -31.24 -53.52 -26.34
C VAL A 179 -30.18 -54.56 -26.06
N ALA A 180 -30.60 -55.70 -25.55
CA ALA A 180 -29.75 -56.86 -25.32
C ALA A 180 -30.21 -58.07 -26.14
N VAL A 181 -29.26 -58.85 -26.61
CA VAL A 181 -29.49 -60.16 -27.18
C VAL A 181 -28.60 -61.17 -26.45
N GLY A 182 -29.10 -62.35 -26.26
CA GLY A 182 -28.37 -63.40 -25.56
C GLY A 182 -28.68 -64.79 -26.08
N VAL A 183 -27.76 -65.68 -25.81
CA VAL A 183 -27.89 -67.08 -26.09
C VAL A 183 -27.64 -67.88 -24.80
N GLY A 184 -28.33 -68.99 -24.65
CA GLY A 184 -28.15 -69.90 -23.52
C GLY A 184 -28.29 -71.36 -23.94
N TYR A 185 -27.64 -72.21 -23.17
CA TYR A 185 -27.75 -73.66 -23.33
C TYR A 185 -27.81 -74.37 -21.98
N ARG A 186 -28.76 -75.25 -21.81
CA ARG A 186 -28.87 -76.09 -20.62
C ARG A 186 -28.28 -77.45 -20.93
N PHE A 187 -27.19 -77.83 -20.29
CA PHE A 187 -26.48 -79.10 -20.54
C PHE A 187 -27.21 -80.29 -19.89
N ASN A 188 -27.67 -80.07 -18.67
CA ASN A 188 -28.42 -81.09 -17.91
C ASN A 188 -29.33 -80.37 -16.90
N GLU A 189 -30.02 -81.13 -16.06
CA GLU A 189 -30.94 -80.56 -15.04
C GLU A 189 -30.27 -79.63 -14.08
N LYS A 190 -28.92 -79.74 -13.90
CA LYS A 190 -28.18 -79.04 -12.87
C LYS A 190 -27.25 -78.01 -13.45
N THR A 191 -27.03 -77.95 -14.80
CA THR A 191 -26.02 -77.08 -15.36
C THR A 191 -26.53 -76.33 -16.60
N ALA A 192 -26.40 -75.01 -16.57
CA ALA A 192 -26.72 -74.16 -17.72
C ALA A 192 -25.64 -73.03 -17.91
N ALA A 193 -25.43 -72.58 -19.13
CA ALA A 193 -24.63 -71.45 -19.45
C ALA A 193 -25.39 -70.44 -20.31
N LYS A 194 -25.09 -69.17 -20.14
CA LYS A 194 -25.61 -68.08 -21.01
C LYS A 194 -24.54 -67.05 -21.32
N ALA A 195 -24.69 -66.40 -22.46
CA ALA A 195 -23.93 -65.22 -22.85
C ALA A 195 -24.87 -64.16 -23.42
N GLY A 196 -24.62 -62.91 -23.17
CA GLY A 196 -25.42 -61.84 -23.72
C GLY A 196 -24.57 -60.60 -24.03
N VAL A 197 -25.07 -59.78 -24.94
CA VAL A 197 -24.51 -58.51 -25.36
C VAL A 197 -25.63 -57.51 -25.36
N ALA A 198 -25.35 -56.32 -24.82
CA ALA A 198 -26.27 -55.20 -24.83
C ALA A 198 -25.61 -53.98 -25.46
N THR A 199 -26.38 -53.17 -26.17
CA THR A 199 -25.91 -51.94 -26.79
C THR A 199 -26.85 -50.78 -26.47
N SER A 200 -26.22 -49.60 -26.30
CA SER A 200 -26.90 -48.32 -26.08
C SER A 200 -26.09 -47.21 -26.73
N ASN A 201 -26.64 -46.60 -27.78
CA ASN A 201 -26.03 -45.45 -28.45
C ASN A 201 -24.53 -45.63 -28.79
N GLY A 202 -24.15 -46.84 -29.27
CA GLY A 202 -22.76 -47.14 -29.70
C GLY A 202 -21.86 -47.77 -28.64
N ASP A 203 -22.25 -47.69 -27.35
CA ASP A 203 -21.57 -48.42 -26.29
C ASP A 203 -22.09 -49.86 -26.20
N THR A 204 -21.20 -50.77 -25.84
CA THR A 204 -21.51 -52.20 -25.78
C THR A 204 -21.04 -52.79 -24.46
N SER A 205 -21.94 -53.55 -23.81
CA SER A 205 -21.64 -54.34 -22.62
C SER A 205 -21.91 -55.80 -22.90
N TYR A 206 -21.22 -56.70 -22.25
CA TYR A 206 -21.46 -58.15 -22.39
C TYR A 206 -21.46 -58.81 -21.01
N ASN A 207 -22.11 -59.97 -20.91
CA ASN A 207 -22.00 -60.87 -19.79
C ASN A 207 -21.91 -62.32 -20.23
N VAL A 208 -21.25 -63.14 -19.45
CA VAL A 208 -21.20 -64.58 -19.57
C VAL A 208 -21.43 -65.16 -18.19
N GLY A 209 -22.29 -66.14 -18.06
CA GLY A 209 -22.57 -66.77 -16.79
C GLY A 209 -22.81 -68.27 -16.93
N VAL A 210 -22.48 -69.00 -15.90
CA VAL A 210 -22.75 -70.42 -15.74
C VAL A 210 -23.58 -70.59 -14.44
N ASN A 211 -24.63 -71.40 -14.50
CA ASN A 211 -25.48 -71.73 -13.36
C ASN A 211 -25.32 -73.20 -13.03
N PHE A 212 -25.16 -73.51 -11.74
CA PHE A 212 -25.16 -74.84 -11.17
C PHE A 212 -26.26 -74.94 -10.16
N GLU A 213 -27.16 -75.97 -10.28
CA GLU A 213 -28.18 -76.28 -9.35
C GLU A 213 -27.79 -77.56 -8.58
N PHE A 214 -27.90 -77.54 -7.24
CA PHE A 214 -27.47 -78.64 -6.38
C PHE A 214 -28.62 -79.47 -5.85
#